data_19ae81648402c867a7242b6a573d2c8f
#
_entry.id   19ae81648402c867a7242b6a573d2c8f
#
_cell.length_a   1.000
_cell.length_b   1.000
_cell.length_c   1.000
_cell.angle_alpha   90.00
_cell.angle_beta   90.00
_cell.angle_gamma   90.00
#
_symmetry.space_group_name_H-M   'P 1'
#
loop_
_entity.id
_entity.type
_entity.pdbx_description
1 polymer ?
#
loop_
_entity_poly.entity_id
_entity_poly.type
_entity_poly.pdbx_seq_one_letter_code
_entity_poly.pdbx_strand_id
1 'polypeptide(L)'
;MQKYTGLTHFFKAAKYSMQGLRAAFKHEAAFRHEVGAAIILIPLAFFLGKSKIEIAIMVASVLMVFAIELLNSGLEAIVDRVGKEYHELSGRAKDLGSAAVFVAMVTCGLVWLIILFG
;
A
#
# COMPACT_ATOMS: atom_id res chain seq x y z
N MET A 1 -22.33 -8.23 -2.70
CA MET A 1 -21.81 -7.61 -3.94
C MET A 1 -22.33 -8.36 -5.15
N GLN A 2 -22.74 -7.62 -6.16
CA GLN A 2 -23.13 -8.21 -7.44
C GLN A 2 -21.89 -8.67 -8.19
N LYS A 3 -22.03 -9.77 -8.92
CA LYS A 3 -20.96 -10.27 -9.77
C LYS A 3 -21.18 -9.78 -11.19
N TYR A 4 -20.11 -9.34 -11.80
CA TYR A 4 -20.09 -8.91 -13.19
C TYR A 4 -19.11 -9.79 -13.95
N THR A 5 -19.34 -9.96 -15.24
CA THR A 5 -18.47 -10.78 -16.10
C THR A 5 -17.88 -9.94 -17.23
N GLY A 6 -16.73 -10.37 -17.75
CA GLY A 6 -16.10 -9.76 -18.90
C GLY A 6 -15.70 -8.30 -18.66
N LEU A 7 -15.90 -7.48 -19.68
CA LEU A 7 -15.51 -6.06 -19.65
C LEU A 7 -16.26 -5.28 -18.59
N THR A 8 -17.52 -5.64 -18.33
CA THR A 8 -18.30 -4.97 -17.29
C THR A 8 -17.65 -5.14 -15.93
N HIS A 9 -17.22 -6.36 -15.62
CA HIS A 9 -16.52 -6.65 -14.38
C HIS A 9 -15.22 -5.83 -14.28
N PHE A 10 -14.46 -5.78 -15.36
CA PHE A 10 -13.21 -5.02 -15.41
C PHE A 10 -13.43 -3.54 -15.11
N PHE A 11 -14.39 -2.91 -15.78
CA PHE A 11 -14.65 -1.49 -15.59
C PHE A 11 -15.17 -1.17 -14.21
N LYS A 12 -16.00 -2.05 -13.63
CA LYS A 12 -16.49 -1.87 -12.26
C LYS A 12 -15.36 -2.00 -11.26
N ALA A 13 -14.48 -2.98 -11.43
CA ALA A 13 -13.31 -3.15 -10.58
C ALA A 13 -12.39 -1.93 -10.64
N ALA A 14 -12.15 -1.40 -11.84
CA ALA A 14 -11.34 -0.19 -12.01
C ALA A 14 -11.97 1.00 -11.29
N LYS A 15 -13.28 1.15 -11.40
CA LYS A 15 -14.01 2.24 -10.71
C LYS A 15 -13.87 2.14 -9.20
N TYR A 16 -14.05 0.95 -8.63
CA TYR A 16 -13.92 0.75 -7.19
C TYR A 16 -12.48 0.98 -6.72
N SER A 17 -11.51 0.56 -7.51
CA SER A 17 -10.10 0.80 -7.20
C SER A 17 -9.79 2.29 -7.14
N MET A 18 -10.29 3.06 -8.09
CA MET A 18 -10.09 4.52 -8.08
C MET A 18 -10.78 5.17 -6.88
N GLN A 19 -11.96 4.70 -6.52
CA GLN A 19 -12.65 5.19 -5.32
C GLN A 19 -11.84 4.88 -4.06
N GLY A 20 -11.26 3.68 -3.98
CA GLY A 20 -10.42 3.29 -2.85
C GLY A 20 -9.18 4.15 -2.73
N LEU A 21 -8.50 4.41 -3.84
CA LEU A 21 -7.32 5.28 -3.86
C LEU A 21 -7.66 6.70 -3.41
N ARG A 22 -8.78 7.24 -3.90
CA ARG A 22 -9.23 8.57 -3.48
C ARG A 22 -9.56 8.61 -2.00
N ALA A 23 -10.22 7.58 -1.48
CA ALA A 23 -10.57 7.49 -0.07
C ALA A 23 -9.31 7.45 0.80
N ALA A 24 -8.32 6.65 0.40
CA ALA A 24 -7.05 6.56 1.12
C ALA A 24 -6.34 7.92 1.13
N PHE A 25 -6.27 8.58 -0.02
CA PHE A 25 -5.62 9.89 -0.11
C PHE A 25 -6.35 10.93 0.74
N LYS A 26 -7.68 10.88 0.77
CA LYS A 26 -8.49 11.84 1.52
C LYS A 26 -8.42 11.63 3.03
N HIS A 27 -8.47 10.37 3.47
CA HIS A 27 -8.64 10.04 4.89
C HIS A 27 -7.37 9.62 5.61
N GLU A 28 -6.31 9.21 4.89
CA GLU A 28 -5.11 8.64 5.51
C GLU A 28 -3.91 9.55 5.28
N ALA A 29 -3.48 10.23 6.36
CA ALA A 29 -2.32 11.11 6.28
C ALA A 29 -1.05 10.34 5.90
N ALA A 30 -0.86 9.14 6.44
CA ALA A 30 0.29 8.30 6.12
C ALA A 30 0.35 7.99 4.63
N PHE A 31 -0.80 7.69 4.03
CA PHE A 31 -0.86 7.41 2.60
C PHE A 31 -0.43 8.63 1.77
N ARG A 32 -0.87 9.84 2.16
CA ARG A 32 -0.46 11.06 1.47
C ARG A 32 1.05 11.28 1.56
N HIS A 33 1.64 11.04 2.73
CA HIS A 33 3.10 11.17 2.90
C HIS A 33 3.84 10.16 2.03
N GLU A 34 3.32 8.95 1.92
CA GLU A 34 3.93 7.90 1.11
C GLU A 34 3.81 8.18 -0.38
N VAL A 35 2.69 8.75 -0.82
CA VAL A 35 2.56 9.21 -2.20
C VAL A 35 3.60 10.29 -2.51
N GLY A 36 3.79 11.24 -1.61
CA GLY A 36 4.82 12.27 -1.75
C GLY A 36 6.22 11.66 -1.86
N ALA A 37 6.53 10.69 -1.00
CA ALA A 37 7.82 10.00 -1.06
C ALA A 37 7.97 9.23 -2.39
N ALA A 38 6.90 8.60 -2.87
CA ALA A 38 6.96 7.84 -4.12
C ALA A 38 7.18 8.72 -5.34
N ILE A 39 6.64 9.93 -5.34
CA ILE A 39 6.88 10.90 -6.42
C ILE A 39 8.37 11.18 -6.56
N ILE A 40 9.12 11.11 -5.47
CA ILE A 40 10.57 11.27 -5.47
C ILE A 40 11.27 9.95 -5.74
N LEU A 41 10.87 8.88 -5.04
CA LEU A 41 11.58 7.59 -5.08
C LEU A 41 11.46 6.88 -6.41
N ILE A 42 10.29 6.91 -7.06
CA ILE A 42 10.10 6.18 -8.31
C ILE A 42 10.96 6.77 -9.42
N PRO A 43 10.99 8.09 -9.68
CA PRO A 43 11.95 8.66 -10.64
C PRO A 43 13.40 8.38 -10.23
N LEU A 44 13.69 8.43 -8.94
CA LEU A 44 15.05 8.17 -8.45
C LEU A 44 15.48 6.72 -8.73
N ALA A 45 14.56 5.77 -8.66
CA ALA A 45 14.85 4.38 -9.01
C ALA A 45 15.27 4.25 -10.47
N PHE A 46 14.59 4.96 -11.37
CA PHE A 46 14.98 4.97 -12.79
C PHE A 46 16.36 5.58 -13.01
N PHE A 47 16.74 6.52 -12.18
CA PHE A 47 18.02 7.20 -12.29
C PHE A 47 19.16 6.38 -11.66
N LEU A 48 18.93 5.76 -10.52
CA LEU A 48 19.97 5.07 -9.74
C LEU A 48 20.11 3.59 -10.09
N GLY A 49 19.05 2.95 -10.60
CA GLY A 49 19.10 1.54 -10.94
C GLY A 49 20.02 1.30 -12.13
N LYS A 50 20.91 0.33 -12.03
CA LYS A 50 21.91 0.02 -13.05
C LYS A 50 21.40 -0.94 -14.10
N SER A 51 20.26 -1.57 -13.88
CA SER A 51 19.64 -2.50 -14.81
C SER A 51 18.13 -2.39 -14.72
N LYS A 52 17.44 -2.93 -15.74
CA LYS A 52 15.98 -2.96 -15.72
C LYS A 52 15.45 -3.76 -14.53
N ILE A 53 16.15 -4.83 -14.15
CA ILE A 53 15.75 -5.65 -13.02
C ILE A 53 15.85 -4.86 -11.71
N GLU A 54 16.95 -4.14 -11.52
CA GLU A 54 17.11 -3.31 -10.33
C GLU A 54 16.01 -2.25 -10.24
N ILE A 55 15.75 -1.56 -11.34
CA ILE A 55 14.70 -0.55 -11.40
C ILE A 55 13.35 -1.16 -11.05
N ALA A 56 13.03 -2.32 -11.67
CA ALA A 56 11.75 -2.99 -11.44
C ALA A 56 11.57 -3.37 -9.97
N ILE A 57 12.61 -3.92 -9.35
CA ILE A 57 12.54 -4.33 -7.95
C ILE A 57 12.40 -3.11 -7.03
N MET A 58 13.15 -2.05 -7.29
CA MET A 58 13.06 -0.82 -6.50
C MET A 58 11.66 -0.20 -6.59
N VAL A 59 11.11 -0.08 -7.79
CA VAL A 59 9.77 0.46 -8.00
C VAL A 59 8.72 -0.45 -7.34
N ALA A 60 8.84 -1.77 -7.55
CA ALA A 60 7.90 -2.73 -6.97
C ALA A 60 7.88 -2.67 -5.45
N SER A 61 9.05 -2.47 -4.81
CA SER A 61 9.10 -2.38 -3.35
C SER A 61 8.33 -1.17 -2.82
N VAL A 62 8.39 -0.04 -3.53
CA VAL A 62 7.62 1.17 -3.15
C VAL A 62 6.13 0.92 -3.33
N LEU A 63 5.72 0.34 -4.47
CA LEU A 63 4.31 0.09 -4.74
C LEU A 63 3.72 -0.96 -3.78
N MET A 64 4.53 -1.91 -3.34
CA MET A 64 4.09 -2.91 -2.36
C MET A 64 3.73 -2.26 -1.02
N VAL A 65 4.47 -1.24 -0.60
CA VAL A 65 4.11 -0.48 0.61
C VAL A 65 2.70 0.10 0.46
N PHE A 66 2.38 0.68 -0.71
CA PHE A 66 1.04 1.19 -0.96
C PHE A 66 -0.03 0.10 -0.87
N ALA A 67 0.23 -1.05 -1.48
CA ALA A 67 -0.74 -2.15 -1.47
C ALA A 67 -1.05 -2.59 -0.04
N ILE A 68 -0.02 -2.76 0.78
CA ILE A 68 -0.18 -3.16 2.17
C ILE A 68 -0.88 -2.07 2.98
N GLU A 69 -0.52 -0.80 2.74
CA GLU A 69 -1.15 0.33 3.43
C GLU A 69 -2.65 0.40 3.13
N LEU A 70 -3.03 0.19 1.86
CA LEU A 70 -4.43 0.18 1.46
C LEU A 70 -5.20 -0.94 2.15
N LEU A 71 -4.61 -2.13 2.23
CA LEU A 71 -5.23 -3.26 2.93
C LEU A 71 -5.39 -2.97 4.42
N ASN A 72 -4.38 -2.38 5.04
CA ASN A 72 -4.45 -2.01 6.45
C ASN A 72 -5.56 -0.99 6.71
N SER A 73 -5.67 0.02 5.85
CA SER A 73 -6.73 1.03 5.98
C SER A 73 -8.12 0.39 5.85
N GLY A 74 -8.28 -0.55 4.93
CA GLY A 74 -9.53 -1.29 4.79
C GLY A 74 -9.85 -2.12 6.02
N LEU A 75 -8.84 -2.78 6.60
CA LEU A 75 -8.99 -3.55 7.82
C LEU A 75 -9.41 -2.66 8.99
N GLU A 76 -8.77 -1.51 9.15
CA GLU A 76 -9.13 -0.56 10.20
C GLU A 76 -10.55 -0.05 10.05
N ALA A 77 -10.98 0.21 8.83
CA ALA A 77 -12.34 0.65 8.57
C ALA A 77 -13.36 -0.40 9.01
N ILE A 78 -13.09 -1.68 8.74
CA ILE A 78 -13.96 -2.76 9.16
C ILE A 78 -14.00 -2.88 10.69
N VAL A 79 -12.84 -2.84 11.32
CA VAL A 79 -12.73 -2.96 12.77
C VAL A 79 -13.49 -1.81 13.46
N ASP A 80 -13.31 -0.59 12.97
CA ASP A 80 -13.97 0.57 13.56
C ASP A 80 -15.48 0.55 13.35
N ARG A 81 -15.95 -0.04 12.25
CA ARG A 81 -17.39 -0.19 12.01
C ARG A 81 -18.03 -1.22 12.95
N VAL A 82 -17.30 -2.29 13.27
CA VAL A 82 -17.82 -3.32 14.19
C VAL A 82 -18.09 -2.75 15.57
N GLY A 83 -17.21 -1.88 16.06
CA GLY A 83 -17.43 -1.22 17.33
C GLY A 83 -16.28 -0.33 17.72
N LYS A 84 -16.58 0.73 18.49
CA LYS A 84 -15.59 1.66 18.98
C LYS A 84 -15.06 1.27 20.36
N GLU A 85 -15.72 0.30 21.01
CA GLU A 85 -15.27 -0.18 22.29
C GLU A 85 -14.02 -1.03 22.12
N TYR A 86 -13.13 -0.99 23.10
CA TYR A 86 -11.97 -1.83 23.09
C TYR A 86 -12.37 -3.31 23.09
N HIS A 87 -11.81 -4.08 22.19
CA HIS A 87 -11.94 -5.53 22.17
C HIS A 87 -10.58 -6.11 21.83
N GLU A 88 -10.20 -7.17 22.54
CA GLU A 88 -8.88 -7.78 22.38
C GLU A 88 -8.61 -8.19 20.93
N LEU A 89 -9.58 -8.81 20.26
CA LEU A 89 -9.42 -9.23 18.87
C LEU A 89 -9.32 -8.05 17.92
N SER A 90 -10.09 -7.00 18.18
CA SER A 90 -10.01 -5.76 17.36
C SER A 90 -8.64 -5.11 17.50
N GLY A 91 -8.13 -5.05 18.73
CA GLY A 91 -6.78 -4.53 18.96
C GLY A 91 -5.72 -5.36 18.28
N ARG A 92 -5.84 -6.69 18.38
CA ARG A 92 -4.90 -7.60 17.71
C ARG A 92 -4.93 -7.42 16.20
N ALA A 93 -6.12 -7.29 15.62
CA ALA A 93 -6.25 -7.11 14.16
C ALA A 93 -5.55 -5.82 13.72
N LYS A 94 -5.75 -4.72 14.45
CA LYS A 94 -5.08 -3.46 14.13
C LYS A 94 -3.57 -3.56 14.28
N ASP A 95 -3.08 -4.26 15.32
CA ASP A 95 -1.65 -4.45 15.52
C ASP A 95 -1.04 -5.27 14.39
N LEU A 96 -1.74 -6.31 13.93
CA LEU A 96 -1.26 -7.14 12.83
C LEU A 96 -1.19 -6.34 11.53
N GLY A 97 -2.20 -5.51 11.27
CA GLY A 97 -2.19 -4.64 10.10
C GLY A 97 -1.03 -3.65 10.12
N SER A 98 -0.80 -3.03 11.29
CA SER A 98 0.32 -2.12 11.47
C SER A 98 1.67 -2.84 11.29
N ALA A 99 1.78 -4.06 11.82
CA ALA A 99 2.98 -4.87 11.65
C ALA A 99 3.25 -5.18 10.18
N ALA A 100 2.19 -5.47 9.41
CA ALA A 100 2.34 -5.73 7.98
C ALA A 100 2.91 -4.51 7.25
N VAL A 101 2.42 -3.32 7.57
CA VAL A 101 2.96 -2.07 7.01
C VAL A 101 4.43 -1.90 7.38
N PHE A 102 4.76 -2.17 8.64
CA PHE A 102 6.14 -2.07 9.12
C PHE A 102 7.07 -3.01 8.33
N VAL A 103 6.66 -4.26 8.15
CA VAL A 103 7.44 -5.24 7.39
C VAL A 103 7.63 -4.79 5.94
N ALA A 104 6.57 -4.24 5.33
CA ALA A 104 6.65 -3.73 3.96
C ALA A 104 7.66 -2.58 3.85
N MET A 105 7.66 -1.67 4.82
CA MET A 105 8.60 -0.55 4.84
C MET A 105 10.04 -1.02 5.03
N VAL A 106 10.26 -1.97 5.95
CA VAL A 106 11.59 -2.55 6.17
C VAL A 106 12.07 -3.25 4.89
N THR A 107 11.18 -3.99 4.22
CA THR A 107 11.50 -4.67 2.97
C THR A 107 11.93 -3.65 1.92
N CYS A 108 11.19 -2.58 1.76
CA CYS A 108 11.51 -1.52 0.81
C CYS A 108 12.89 -0.92 1.12
N GLY A 109 13.14 -0.59 2.38
CA GLY A 109 14.43 -0.04 2.81
C GLY A 109 15.59 -1.00 2.53
N LEU A 110 15.41 -2.28 2.83
CA LEU A 110 16.44 -3.29 2.58
C LEU A 110 16.71 -3.46 1.09
N VAL A 111 15.67 -3.51 0.27
CA VAL A 111 15.81 -3.62 -1.18
C VAL A 111 16.67 -2.47 -1.71
N TRP A 112 16.36 -1.26 -1.32
CA TRP A 112 17.09 -0.08 -1.78
C TRP A 112 18.53 -0.09 -1.28
N LEU A 113 18.77 -0.41 -0.01
CA LEU A 113 20.12 -0.46 0.55
C LEU A 113 20.96 -1.52 -0.13
N ILE A 114 20.41 -2.71 -0.36
CA ILE A 114 21.15 -3.79 -1.01
C ILE A 114 21.49 -3.41 -2.45
N ILE A 115 20.58 -2.83 -3.19
CA ILE A 115 20.82 -2.45 -4.58
C ILE A 115 21.83 -1.31 -4.67
N LEU A 116 21.73 -0.31 -3.81
CA LEU A 116 22.59 0.88 -3.90
C LEU A 116 23.98 0.66 -3.30
N PHE A 117 24.10 -0.16 -2.27
CA PHE A 117 25.33 -0.32 -1.51
C PHE A 117 25.83 -1.75 -1.43
N GLY A 118 25.06 -2.68 -1.95
CA GLY A 118 25.45 -4.09 -1.98
C GLY A 118 26.40 -4.46 -3.10
#